data_08ff0d7c6b7d2e026be57ff353e8995b
#
_entry.id   08ff0d7c6b7d2e026be57ff353e8995b
#
_cell.length_a   1.000
_cell.length_b   1.000
_cell.length_c   1.000
_cell.angle_alpha   90.00
_cell.angle_beta   90.00
_cell.angle_gamma   90.00
#
_symmetry.space_group_name_H-M   'P 1'
#
loop_
_entity.id
_entity.type
_entity.pdbx_description
1 polymer ?
#
loop_
_entity_poly.entity_id
_entity_poly.type
_entity_poly.pdbx_seq_one_letter_code
_entity_poly.pdbx_strand_id
1 'polypeptide(L)'
;MKNVRDFGAVGDGITKDTAAVQQAIDQGGTVYFPAGIYLCGSLYLHSHTTLELENGAVILGSPDPEDYNQPDFCPQNSVCLPEKAFGAHLIIALEVNHVVIRGGKIDGNRAAFFDPSLYSRDDFPGWRPSQMLYFCESSNILLENVEMVNSPYWTCFLHGCSDITIRSVNIRNQRGVWNGDGLDIDCCRRVVVSDCIIDSSDDSIAIRASGKDRLLHADGICEDIAVTNCVLRSGQAGVRLGVGNGLIRHCTFSNLVIRDGKFGICMLSTYYPELFPAGAEGAGISDILFSNLHVNAQIPIDISSNWADKPLKTSRKEICGITLQNIRGYGCRTSILQGNQDFNLRDLTFSDISLEITGGEDILNPNHPSVPICYLRPCAFYIAYTADVLFRNCRIRWKDESERWQQAIGTENNRDLVFTDCRFALPRAGNGN
;
A
#
# COMPACT_ATOMS: atom_id res chain seq x y z
N MET A 1 -2.39 -32.03 -14.67
CA MET A 1 -2.53 -30.63 -15.03
C MET A 1 -3.77 -30.52 -15.90
N LYS A 2 -4.69 -29.63 -15.57
CA LYS A 2 -5.98 -29.47 -16.26
C LYS A 2 -5.88 -28.25 -17.15
N ASN A 3 -5.96 -28.44 -18.46
CA ASN A 3 -5.90 -27.33 -19.41
C ASN A 3 -7.28 -26.70 -19.53
N VAL A 4 -7.39 -25.39 -19.34
CA VAL A 4 -8.69 -24.68 -19.40
C VAL A 4 -9.40 -24.86 -20.74
N ARG A 5 -8.64 -25.09 -21.83
CA ARG A 5 -9.22 -25.35 -23.15
C ARG A 5 -9.95 -26.70 -23.24
N ASP A 6 -9.54 -27.69 -22.42
CA ASP A 6 -10.23 -28.99 -22.38
C ASP A 6 -11.63 -28.87 -21.76
N PHE A 7 -11.91 -27.73 -21.06
CA PHE A 7 -13.20 -27.38 -20.48
C PHE A 7 -13.99 -26.38 -21.34
N GLY A 8 -13.47 -26.04 -22.51
CA GLY A 8 -14.15 -25.18 -23.48
C GLY A 8 -13.71 -23.71 -23.48
N ALA A 9 -12.66 -23.32 -22.73
CA ALA A 9 -12.12 -21.97 -22.79
C ALA A 9 -11.49 -21.71 -24.16
N VAL A 10 -11.81 -20.56 -24.77
CA VAL A 10 -11.37 -20.17 -26.10
C VAL A 10 -10.07 -19.39 -26.03
N GLY A 11 -9.97 -18.42 -25.13
CA GLY A 11 -8.79 -17.58 -24.94
C GLY A 11 -8.54 -16.60 -26.09
N ASP A 12 -9.60 -16.05 -26.69
CA ASP A 12 -9.56 -15.09 -27.80
C ASP A 12 -9.72 -13.61 -27.35
N GLY A 13 -9.97 -13.37 -26.05
CA GLY A 13 -10.19 -12.04 -25.47
C GLY A 13 -11.60 -11.46 -25.70
N ILE A 14 -12.50 -12.22 -26.32
CA ILE A 14 -13.86 -11.81 -26.68
C ILE A 14 -14.91 -12.73 -26.05
N THR A 15 -14.67 -14.04 -26.22
CA THR A 15 -15.55 -15.07 -25.65
C THR A 15 -15.44 -15.09 -24.12
N LYS A 16 -16.57 -15.11 -23.42
CA LYS A 16 -16.58 -15.23 -21.96
C LYS A 16 -16.14 -16.64 -21.55
N ASP A 17 -14.93 -16.75 -20.99
CA ASP A 17 -14.32 -18.02 -20.59
C ASP A 17 -14.59 -18.37 -19.11
N THR A 18 -15.29 -17.52 -18.35
CA THR A 18 -15.50 -17.66 -16.90
C THR A 18 -15.97 -19.07 -16.51
N ALA A 19 -17.02 -19.59 -17.17
CA ALA A 19 -17.60 -20.88 -16.81
C ALA A 19 -16.64 -22.06 -17.08
N ALA A 20 -15.93 -22.02 -18.21
CA ALA A 20 -14.97 -23.05 -18.58
C ALA A 20 -13.76 -23.05 -17.63
N VAL A 21 -13.24 -21.86 -17.31
CA VAL A 21 -12.12 -21.68 -16.38
C VAL A 21 -12.54 -22.11 -14.97
N GLN A 22 -13.74 -21.71 -14.48
CA GLN A 22 -14.23 -22.11 -13.18
C GLN A 22 -14.41 -23.64 -13.10
N GLN A 23 -14.94 -24.26 -14.14
CA GLN A 23 -15.07 -25.72 -14.20
C GLN A 23 -13.72 -26.44 -14.08
N ALA A 24 -12.66 -25.89 -14.69
CA ALA A 24 -11.30 -26.41 -14.52
C ALA A 24 -10.80 -26.24 -13.07
N ILE A 25 -11.07 -25.10 -12.44
CA ILE A 25 -10.71 -24.80 -11.05
C ILE A 25 -11.44 -25.74 -10.10
N ASP A 26 -12.72 -26.01 -10.31
CA ASP A 26 -13.56 -26.88 -9.47
C ASP A 26 -13.07 -28.33 -9.43
N GLN A 27 -12.30 -28.74 -10.41
CA GLN A 27 -11.63 -30.05 -10.38
C GLN A 27 -10.41 -30.09 -9.43
N GLY A 28 -9.97 -28.96 -8.89
CA GLY A 28 -8.83 -28.82 -7.98
C GLY A 28 -7.46 -29.12 -8.61
N GLY A 29 -6.39 -28.88 -7.86
CA GLY A 29 -5.02 -29.12 -8.30
C GLY A 29 -4.52 -28.07 -9.30
N THR A 30 -3.65 -28.44 -10.25
CA THR A 30 -3.06 -27.49 -11.20
C THR A 30 -3.95 -27.25 -12.40
N VAL A 31 -4.36 -26.00 -12.59
CA VAL A 31 -5.12 -25.47 -13.72
C VAL A 31 -4.15 -24.71 -14.62
N TYR A 32 -4.01 -25.15 -15.84
CA TYR A 32 -3.06 -24.63 -16.82
C TYR A 32 -3.74 -23.76 -17.87
N PHE A 33 -3.20 -22.55 -18.05
CA PHE A 33 -3.64 -21.61 -19.06
C PHE A 33 -2.59 -21.54 -20.17
N PRO A 34 -2.80 -22.13 -21.35
CA PRO A 34 -1.97 -21.90 -22.52
C PRO A 34 -1.98 -20.43 -22.93
N ALA A 35 -1.02 -19.99 -23.75
CA ALA A 35 -1.02 -18.64 -24.32
C ALA A 35 -2.38 -18.32 -24.97
N GLY A 36 -2.94 -17.17 -24.60
CA GLY A 36 -4.28 -16.70 -24.98
C GLY A 36 -4.81 -15.64 -24.03
N ILE A 37 -5.92 -15.00 -24.36
CA ILE A 37 -6.56 -13.97 -23.55
C ILE A 37 -7.93 -14.50 -23.10
N TYR A 38 -8.04 -14.84 -21.83
CA TYR A 38 -9.23 -15.45 -21.22
C TYR A 38 -10.07 -14.38 -20.56
N LEU A 39 -11.20 -14.01 -21.18
CA LEU A 39 -12.12 -13.01 -20.66
C LEU A 39 -12.96 -13.62 -19.54
N CYS A 40 -12.73 -13.18 -18.31
CA CYS A 40 -13.33 -13.75 -17.12
C CYS A 40 -13.99 -12.70 -16.23
N GLY A 41 -15.11 -13.06 -15.64
CA GLY A 41 -15.65 -12.45 -14.43
C GLY A 41 -15.02 -13.10 -13.18
N SER A 42 -15.77 -13.12 -12.07
CA SER A 42 -15.27 -13.70 -10.81
C SER A 42 -14.92 -15.17 -10.91
N LEU A 43 -13.69 -15.49 -10.48
CA LEU A 43 -13.16 -16.86 -10.38
C LEU A 43 -12.93 -17.19 -8.89
N TYR A 44 -13.52 -18.28 -8.43
CA TYR A 44 -13.41 -18.74 -7.04
C TYR A 44 -12.39 -19.85 -6.93
N LEU A 45 -11.33 -19.61 -6.17
CA LEU A 45 -10.29 -20.63 -5.92
C LEU A 45 -10.69 -21.54 -4.76
N HIS A 46 -10.28 -22.80 -4.86
CA HIS A 46 -10.42 -23.79 -3.81
C HIS A 46 -9.08 -24.10 -3.15
N SER A 47 -9.12 -24.75 -1.99
CA SER A 47 -7.88 -25.25 -1.37
C SER A 47 -7.12 -26.18 -2.32
N HIS A 48 -5.79 -26.11 -2.26
CA HIS A 48 -4.88 -26.88 -3.10
C HIS A 48 -5.00 -26.58 -4.60
N THR A 49 -5.33 -25.33 -4.96
CA THR A 49 -5.41 -24.88 -6.35
C THR A 49 -4.12 -24.17 -6.77
N THR A 50 -3.58 -24.55 -7.91
CA THR A 50 -2.51 -23.83 -8.60
C THR A 50 -3.03 -23.31 -9.92
N LEU A 51 -3.00 -21.99 -10.13
CA LEU A 51 -3.16 -21.38 -11.45
C LEU A 51 -1.76 -21.24 -12.09
N GLU A 52 -1.52 -22.00 -13.14
CA GLU A 52 -0.28 -21.99 -13.90
C GLU A 52 -0.53 -21.29 -15.24
N LEU A 53 -0.04 -20.07 -15.40
CA LEU A 53 -0.22 -19.28 -16.61
C LEU A 53 1.05 -19.35 -17.47
N GLU A 54 0.93 -19.84 -18.69
CA GLU A 54 2.02 -19.83 -19.66
C GLU A 54 2.42 -18.39 -20.02
N ASN A 55 3.65 -18.21 -20.47
CA ASN A 55 4.06 -16.93 -21.07
C ASN A 55 3.14 -16.57 -22.24
N GLY A 56 2.49 -15.40 -22.15
CA GLY A 56 1.46 -14.98 -23.12
C GLY A 56 0.03 -15.39 -22.77
N ALA A 57 -0.20 -16.10 -21.66
CA ALA A 57 -1.52 -16.28 -21.09
C ALA A 57 -1.94 -15.03 -20.28
N VAL A 58 -3.17 -14.56 -20.50
CA VAL A 58 -3.75 -13.40 -19.83
C VAL A 58 -5.13 -13.77 -19.32
N ILE A 59 -5.36 -13.60 -18.01
CA ILE A 59 -6.71 -13.54 -17.44
C ILE A 59 -7.15 -12.08 -17.53
N LEU A 60 -8.15 -11.78 -18.35
CA LEU A 60 -8.66 -10.44 -18.60
C LEU A 60 -10.01 -10.27 -17.89
N GLY A 61 -10.14 -9.23 -17.06
CA GLY A 61 -11.38 -8.91 -16.37
C GLY A 61 -12.50 -8.52 -17.34
N SER A 62 -13.68 -9.09 -17.14
CA SER A 62 -14.87 -8.77 -17.96
C SER A 62 -15.28 -7.29 -17.80
N PRO A 63 -15.70 -6.62 -18.88
CA PRO A 63 -16.28 -5.28 -18.79
C PRO A 63 -17.71 -5.28 -18.26
N ASP A 64 -18.35 -6.44 -18.13
CA ASP A 64 -19.73 -6.59 -17.73
C ASP A 64 -19.88 -6.78 -16.21
N PRO A 65 -20.57 -5.88 -15.49
CA PRO A 65 -20.79 -6.00 -14.05
C PRO A 65 -21.48 -7.31 -13.63
N GLU A 66 -22.34 -7.86 -14.47
CA GLU A 66 -23.09 -9.08 -14.18
C GLU A 66 -22.20 -10.35 -14.11
N ASP A 67 -20.97 -10.25 -14.62
CA ASP A 67 -20.01 -11.36 -14.57
C ASP A 67 -19.27 -11.46 -13.22
N TYR A 68 -19.51 -10.51 -12.31
CA TYR A 68 -18.80 -10.47 -11.03
C TYR A 68 -19.69 -10.91 -9.86
N ASN A 69 -19.04 -11.29 -8.76
CA ASN A 69 -19.72 -11.65 -7.52
C ASN A 69 -20.57 -10.52 -6.96
N GLN A 70 -21.64 -10.88 -6.24
CA GLN A 70 -22.42 -9.90 -5.49
C GLN A 70 -21.65 -9.41 -4.27
N PRO A 71 -21.85 -8.13 -3.83
CA PRO A 71 -21.15 -7.55 -2.69
C PRO A 71 -21.34 -8.29 -1.37
N ASP A 72 -22.43 -8.97 -1.20
CA ASP A 72 -22.84 -9.71 0.02
C ASP A 72 -22.53 -11.21 -0.03
N PHE A 73 -21.67 -11.66 -0.94
CA PHE A 73 -21.31 -13.07 -1.11
C PHE A 73 -20.67 -13.69 0.14
N CYS A 74 -20.05 -12.90 1.00
CA CYS A 74 -19.58 -13.30 2.32
C CYS A 74 -19.57 -12.12 3.30
N PRO A 75 -19.70 -12.36 4.61
CA PRO A 75 -19.72 -11.30 5.63
C PRO A 75 -18.43 -10.47 5.67
N GLN A 76 -17.28 -11.09 5.46
CA GLN A 76 -15.97 -10.45 5.49
C GLN A 76 -15.83 -9.37 4.39
N ASN A 77 -16.55 -9.51 3.29
CA ASN A 77 -16.52 -8.56 2.20
C ASN A 77 -17.05 -7.16 2.59
N SER A 78 -17.73 -7.06 3.71
CA SER A 78 -18.16 -5.79 4.31
C SER A 78 -16.98 -4.84 4.59
N VAL A 79 -15.73 -5.32 4.61
CA VAL A 79 -14.52 -4.49 4.68
C VAL A 79 -14.40 -3.52 3.51
N CYS A 80 -15.02 -3.80 2.39
CA CYS A 80 -15.01 -2.97 1.19
C CYS A 80 -15.95 -1.75 1.29
N LEU A 81 -17.02 -1.83 2.08
CA LEU A 81 -18.09 -0.82 2.13
C LEU A 81 -17.62 0.57 2.55
N PRO A 82 -16.80 0.73 3.61
CA PRO A 82 -16.35 2.05 4.06
C PRO A 82 -15.48 2.77 3.04
N GLU A 83 -14.74 2.03 2.24
CA GLU A 83 -13.89 2.57 1.17
C GLU A 83 -14.70 2.93 -0.09
N LYS A 84 -16.04 2.82 -0.03
CA LYS A 84 -16.94 3.00 -1.18
C LYS A 84 -16.59 2.06 -2.36
N ALA A 85 -16.04 0.89 -2.03
CA ALA A 85 -15.77 -0.17 -2.99
C ALA A 85 -16.98 -1.08 -3.15
N PHE A 86 -17.21 -1.58 -4.35
CA PHE A 86 -18.41 -2.37 -4.66
C PHE A 86 -18.34 -3.82 -4.19
N GLY A 87 -17.18 -4.29 -3.71
CA GLY A 87 -17.02 -5.64 -3.20
C GLY A 87 -17.11 -6.73 -4.29
N ALA A 88 -16.77 -6.39 -5.51
CA ALA A 88 -16.74 -7.29 -6.66
C ALA A 88 -15.29 -7.55 -7.09
N HIS A 89 -14.89 -8.81 -7.30
CA HIS A 89 -13.50 -9.22 -7.47
C HIS A 89 -13.33 -10.14 -8.68
N LEU A 90 -12.15 -10.10 -9.31
CA LEU A 90 -11.84 -10.99 -10.42
C LEU A 90 -11.39 -12.38 -9.94
N ILE A 91 -10.51 -12.44 -8.95
CA ILE A 91 -10.05 -13.70 -8.35
C ILE A 91 -10.32 -13.68 -6.85
N ILE A 92 -11.00 -14.70 -6.36
CA ILE A 92 -11.45 -14.81 -4.98
C ILE A 92 -10.87 -16.08 -4.35
N ALA A 93 -10.22 -15.93 -3.20
CA ALA A 93 -9.79 -17.03 -2.35
C ALA A 93 -10.30 -16.75 -0.93
N LEU A 94 -11.41 -17.40 -0.56
CA LEU A 94 -12.10 -17.22 0.72
C LEU A 94 -11.97 -18.50 1.56
N GLU A 95 -11.36 -18.39 2.75
CA GLU A 95 -11.20 -19.49 3.72
C GLU A 95 -10.57 -20.75 3.10
N VAL A 96 -9.60 -20.56 2.21
CA VAL A 96 -8.89 -21.65 1.51
C VAL A 96 -7.43 -21.71 1.89
N ASN A 97 -6.79 -22.83 1.58
CA ASN A 97 -5.37 -23.00 1.85
C ASN A 97 -4.62 -23.64 0.69
N HIS A 98 -3.28 -23.45 0.66
CA HIS A 98 -2.40 -23.96 -0.38
C HIS A 98 -2.81 -23.48 -1.79
N VAL A 99 -2.85 -22.17 -1.97
CA VAL A 99 -3.16 -21.52 -3.25
C VAL A 99 -1.89 -20.98 -3.88
N VAL A 100 -1.68 -21.28 -5.15
CA VAL A 100 -0.56 -20.79 -5.95
C VAL A 100 -1.08 -20.10 -7.20
N ILE A 101 -0.59 -18.90 -7.47
CA ILE A 101 -0.77 -18.22 -8.76
C ILE A 101 0.61 -17.89 -9.30
N ARG A 102 0.92 -18.35 -10.50
CA ARG A 102 2.23 -18.10 -11.10
C ARG A 102 2.22 -18.00 -12.60
N GLY A 103 3.16 -17.19 -13.12
CA GLY A 103 3.37 -16.95 -14.54
C GLY A 103 2.34 -16.02 -15.17
N GLY A 104 2.47 -15.78 -16.45
CA GLY A 104 1.55 -15.02 -17.28
C GLY A 104 1.13 -13.66 -16.73
N LYS A 105 -0.10 -13.28 -17.02
CA LYS A 105 -0.64 -11.97 -16.68
C LYS A 105 -2.07 -12.04 -16.17
N ILE A 106 -2.38 -11.16 -15.21
CA ILE A 106 -3.74 -10.84 -14.78
C ILE A 106 -3.99 -9.37 -15.10
N ASP A 107 -4.96 -9.07 -15.93
CA ASP A 107 -5.32 -7.73 -16.39
C ASP A 107 -6.72 -7.38 -15.88
N GLY A 108 -6.81 -6.38 -15.04
CA GLY A 108 -8.08 -5.93 -14.47
C GLY A 108 -8.98 -5.15 -15.44
N ASN A 109 -8.52 -4.95 -16.68
CA ASN A 109 -9.28 -4.27 -17.75
C ASN A 109 -9.83 -2.89 -17.36
N ARG A 110 -9.05 -2.13 -16.59
CA ARG A 110 -9.49 -0.85 -16.04
C ARG A 110 -10.11 0.09 -17.07
N ALA A 111 -9.59 0.11 -18.31
CA ALA A 111 -10.08 0.99 -19.36
C ALA A 111 -11.57 0.80 -19.68
N ALA A 112 -12.14 -0.37 -19.36
CA ALA A 112 -13.56 -0.64 -19.51
C ALA A 112 -14.44 0.11 -18.49
N PHE A 113 -13.87 0.57 -17.38
CA PHE A 113 -14.59 1.18 -16.26
C PHE A 113 -14.25 2.66 -16.05
N PHE A 114 -13.22 3.16 -16.71
CA PHE A 114 -12.71 4.51 -16.52
C PHE A 114 -12.65 5.30 -17.81
N ASP A 115 -13.24 6.47 -17.78
CA ASP A 115 -12.92 7.53 -18.72
C ASP A 115 -11.74 8.33 -18.14
N PRO A 116 -10.57 8.31 -18.79
CA PRO A 116 -9.40 9.06 -18.34
C PRO A 116 -9.58 10.58 -18.33
N SER A 117 -10.64 11.10 -18.94
CA SER A 117 -11.00 12.53 -18.91
C SER A 117 -11.76 12.94 -17.66
N LEU A 118 -12.29 12.00 -16.88
CA LEU A 118 -13.08 12.22 -15.67
C LEU A 118 -12.25 11.96 -14.43
N TYR A 119 -11.51 12.98 -13.97
CA TYR A 119 -10.56 12.85 -12.86
C TYR A 119 -10.97 13.57 -11.58
N SER A 120 -12.21 13.47 -11.14
CA SER A 120 -12.54 13.91 -9.81
C SER A 120 -12.99 12.75 -8.95
N ARG A 121 -12.60 12.78 -7.67
CA ARG A 121 -13.02 11.77 -6.68
C ARG A 121 -14.55 11.75 -6.51
N ASP A 122 -15.18 12.88 -6.75
CA ASP A 122 -16.62 13.08 -6.63
C ASP A 122 -17.36 12.69 -7.91
N ASP A 123 -16.66 12.66 -9.05
CA ASP A 123 -17.18 12.31 -10.37
C ASP A 123 -16.88 10.86 -10.74
N PHE A 124 -16.83 9.98 -9.76
CA PHE A 124 -16.58 8.57 -9.98
C PHE A 124 -17.73 7.98 -10.81
N PRO A 125 -17.52 7.63 -12.10
CA PRO A 125 -18.59 7.19 -12.96
C PRO A 125 -19.02 5.77 -12.61
N GLY A 126 -19.99 5.63 -11.78
CA GLY A 126 -20.69 4.37 -11.67
C GLY A 126 -19.88 3.21 -11.07
N TRP A 127 -20.22 2.02 -11.48
CA TRP A 127 -19.70 0.76 -11.00
C TRP A 127 -18.29 0.43 -11.54
N ARG A 128 -17.45 -0.14 -10.70
CA ARG A 128 -16.18 -0.79 -11.08
C ARG A 128 -15.91 -1.99 -10.17
N PRO A 129 -15.20 -3.03 -10.63
CA PRO A 129 -14.67 -4.06 -9.73
C PRO A 129 -13.83 -3.42 -8.63
N SER A 130 -13.82 -4.05 -7.47
CA SER A 130 -13.06 -3.62 -6.31
C SER A 130 -11.62 -4.15 -6.38
N GLN A 131 -11.19 -4.91 -5.40
CA GLN A 131 -9.87 -5.53 -5.43
C GLN A 131 -9.82 -6.58 -6.54
N MET A 132 -8.80 -6.49 -7.42
CA MET A 132 -8.65 -7.45 -8.51
C MET A 132 -8.44 -8.86 -7.98
N LEU A 133 -7.53 -9.04 -7.01
CA LEU A 133 -7.37 -10.27 -6.25
C LEU A 133 -7.83 -10.05 -4.81
N TYR A 134 -8.73 -10.89 -4.34
CA TYR A 134 -9.24 -10.87 -2.97
C TYR A 134 -8.97 -12.21 -2.29
N PHE A 135 -8.02 -12.20 -1.35
CA PHE A 135 -7.73 -13.31 -0.47
C PHE A 135 -8.23 -12.98 0.93
N CYS A 136 -9.11 -13.81 1.47
CA CYS A 136 -9.69 -13.56 2.78
C CYS A 136 -9.59 -14.79 3.65
N GLU A 137 -9.05 -14.64 4.88
CA GLU A 137 -8.89 -15.70 5.88
C GLU A 137 -8.32 -17.01 5.32
N SER A 138 -7.39 -16.84 4.37
CA SER A 138 -6.76 -17.95 3.63
C SER A 138 -5.29 -18.09 4.05
N SER A 139 -4.71 -19.27 3.81
CA SER A 139 -3.35 -19.57 4.25
C SER A 139 -2.51 -20.33 3.22
N ASN A 140 -1.17 -20.29 3.40
CA ASN A 140 -0.23 -20.94 2.49
C ASN A 140 -0.42 -20.46 1.05
N ILE A 141 -0.27 -19.13 0.86
CA ILE A 141 -0.49 -18.45 -0.42
C ILE A 141 0.88 -18.18 -1.07
N LEU A 142 1.02 -18.54 -2.33
CA LEU A 142 2.18 -18.21 -3.14
C LEU A 142 1.75 -17.44 -4.39
N LEU A 143 2.24 -16.20 -4.55
CA LEU A 143 2.14 -15.43 -5.79
C LEU A 143 3.55 -15.26 -6.33
N GLU A 144 3.85 -15.79 -7.52
CA GLU A 144 5.19 -15.71 -8.08
C GLU A 144 5.25 -15.51 -9.59
N ASN A 145 6.21 -14.71 -10.06
CA ASN A 145 6.47 -14.48 -11.49
C ASN A 145 5.22 -14.09 -12.29
N VAL A 146 4.24 -13.44 -11.65
CA VAL A 146 2.99 -13.00 -12.29
C VAL A 146 3.01 -11.50 -12.51
N GLU A 147 2.54 -11.08 -13.70
CA GLU A 147 2.29 -9.68 -14.00
C GLU A 147 0.83 -9.34 -13.68
N MET A 148 0.60 -8.28 -12.88
CA MET A 148 -0.73 -7.77 -12.53
C MET A 148 -0.85 -6.35 -13.02
N VAL A 149 -1.82 -6.07 -13.88
CA VAL A 149 -1.91 -4.75 -14.53
C VAL A 149 -3.34 -4.23 -14.57
N ASN A 150 -3.45 -2.92 -14.76
CA ASN A 150 -4.71 -2.25 -15.04
C ASN A 150 -5.82 -2.57 -14.03
N SER A 151 -5.47 -2.69 -12.75
CA SER A 151 -6.50 -2.89 -11.72
C SER A 151 -7.45 -1.70 -11.67
N PRO A 152 -8.76 -1.92 -11.66
CA PRO A 152 -9.75 -0.83 -11.53
C PRO A 152 -9.76 -0.19 -10.15
N TYR A 153 -9.29 -0.90 -9.13
CA TYR A 153 -9.20 -0.51 -7.72
C TYR A 153 -7.90 -1.09 -7.14
N TRP A 154 -7.83 -1.54 -5.88
CA TRP A 154 -6.65 -2.20 -5.33
C TRP A 154 -6.30 -3.47 -6.11
N THR A 155 -5.02 -3.71 -6.32
CA THR A 155 -4.60 -4.84 -7.14
C THR A 155 -4.70 -6.16 -6.40
N CYS A 156 -4.08 -6.28 -5.24
CA CYS A 156 -4.09 -7.51 -4.45
C CYS A 156 -4.37 -7.19 -3.00
N PHE A 157 -5.49 -7.65 -2.51
CA PHE A 157 -5.93 -7.49 -1.13
C PHE A 157 -5.91 -8.82 -0.39
N LEU A 158 -5.10 -8.84 0.66
CA LEU A 158 -4.96 -9.97 1.58
C LEU A 158 -5.58 -9.56 2.92
N HIS A 159 -6.66 -10.21 3.34
CA HIS A 159 -7.44 -9.84 4.52
C HIS A 159 -7.53 -11.01 5.50
N GLY A 160 -6.87 -10.89 6.66
CA GLY A 160 -6.84 -11.94 7.66
C GLY A 160 -6.09 -13.21 7.25
N CYS A 161 -5.18 -13.13 6.29
CA CYS A 161 -4.47 -14.29 5.74
C CYS A 161 -3.17 -14.60 6.48
N SER A 162 -2.64 -15.81 6.28
CA SER A 162 -1.36 -16.22 6.88
C SER A 162 -0.48 -17.07 5.97
N ASP A 163 0.82 -17.13 6.27
CA ASP A 163 1.80 -17.93 5.55
C ASP A 163 1.85 -17.58 4.05
N ILE A 164 2.18 -16.31 3.78
CA ILE A 164 2.09 -15.72 2.45
C ILE A 164 3.49 -15.46 1.91
N THR A 165 3.72 -15.88 0.67
CA THR A 165 4.92 -15.52 -0.09
C THR A 165 4.51 -14.84 -1.39
N ILE A 166 5.02 -13.61 -1.62
CA ILE A 166 4.85 -12.85 -2.86
C ILE A 166 6.25 -12.55 -3.38
N ARG A 167 6.63 -13.12 -4.51
CA ARG A 167 7.98 -12.96 -5.05
C ARG A 167 8.02 -12.80 -6.55
N SER A 168 8.93 -11.93 -7.02
CA SER A 168 9.12 -11.66 -8.45
C SER A 168 7.81 -11.26 -9.16
N VAL A 169 6.93 -10.57 -8.44
CA VAL A 169 5.66 -10.06 -8.95
C VAL A 169 5.88 -8.67 -9.54
N ASN A 170 5.25 -8.41 -10.67
CA ASN A 170 5.30 -7.13 -11.35
C ASN A 170 3.90 -6.51 -11.40
N ILE A 171 3.68 -5.44 -10.65
CA ILE A 171 2.41 -4.70 -10.65
C ILE A 171 2.60 -3.41 -11.42
N ARG A 172 1.71 -3.14 -12.39
CA ARG A 172 1.71 -1.90 -13.16
C ARG A 172 0.32 -1.34 -13.33
N ASN A 173 0.01 -0.33 -12.53
CA ASN A 173 -1.21 0.44 -12.62
C ASN A 173 -0.92 1.83 -13.19
N GLN A 174 -1.69 2.24 -14.18
CA GLN A 174 -1.56 3.58 -14.77
C GLN A 174 -1.83 4.64 -13.70
N ARG A 175 -1.01 5.67 -13.65
CA ARG A 175 -1.22 6.81 -12.77
C ARG A 175 -2.54 7.52 -13.07
N GLY A 176 -3.05 8.19 -12.07
CA GLY A 176 -4.25 9.00 -12.22
C GLY A 176 -5.57 8.33 -11.87
N VAL A 177 -5.53 7.13 -11.32
CA VAL A 177 -6.73 6.44 -10.80
C VAL A 177 -6.65 6.40 -9.29
N TRP A 178 -7.72 6.78 -8.63
CA TRP A 178 -7.86 6.68 -7.19
C TRP A 178 -7.90 5.21 -6.72
N ASN A 179 -7.22 4.93 -5.61
CA ASN A 179 -7.20 3.62 -5.00
C ASN A 179 -6.69 2.52 -5.94
N GLY A 180 -5.68 2.81 -6.74
CA GLY A 180 -5.00 1.79 -7.55
C GLY A 180 -3.74 1.28 -6.84
N ASP A 181 -3.92 0.83 -5.59
CA ASP A 181 -2.88 0.30 -4.73
C ASP A 181 -2.26 -0.97 -5.31
N GLY A 182 -1.04 -1.26 -4.91
CA GLY A 182 -0.33 -2.47 -5.32
C GLY A 182 -0.71 -3.67 -4.46
N LEU A 183 -0.16 -3.73 -3.26
CA LEU A 183 -0.40 -4.80 -2.30
C LEU A 183 -0.99 -4.20 -1.02
N ASP A 184 -2.18 -4.62 -0.64
CA ASP A 184 -2.82 -4.32 0.62
C ASP A 184 -2.79 -5.56 1.51
N ILE A 185 -2.04 -5.49 2.60
CA ILE A 185 -1.83 -6.58 3.56
C ILE A 185 -2.52 -6.17 4.85
N ASP A 186 -3.70 -6.72 5.10
CA ASP A 186 -4.58 -6.33 6.19
C ASP A 186 -4.82 -7.47 7.17
N CYS A 187 -4.46 -7.26 8.43
CA CYS A 187 -4.61 -8.26 9.50
C CYS A 187 -3.95 -9.61 9.18
N CYS A 188 -2.84 -9.60 8.43
CA CYS A 188 -2.15 -10.81 7.98
C CYS A 188 -0.95 -11.15 8.88
N ARG A 189 -0.50 -12.41 8.81
CA ARG A 189 0.64 -12.91 9.59
C ARG A 189 1.59 -13.76 8.75
N ARG A 190 2.89 -13.67 9.07
CA ARG A 190 3.96 -14.42 8.39
C ARG A 190 3.93 -14.21 6.88
N VAL A 191 4.21 -12.96 6.50
CA VAL A 191 4.17 -12.50 5.11
C VAL A 191 5.57 -12.15 4.64
N VAL A 192 5.97 -12.70 3.51
CA VAL A 192 7.22 -12.35 2.83
C VAL A 192 6.90 -11.78 1.46
N VAL A 193 7.36 -10.54 1.19
CA VAL A 193 7.31 -9.90 -0.13
C VAL A 193 8.74 -9.65 -0.60
N SER A 194 9.14 -10.23 -1.72
CA SER A 194 10.51 -10.08 -2.22
C SER A 194 10.63 -9.96 -3.73
N ASP A 195 11.67 -9.24 -4.17
CA ASP A 195 12.08 -9.15 -5.57
C ASP A 195 10.95 -8.65 -6.51
N CYS A 196 10.10 -7.75 -5.99
CA CYS A 196 8.93 -7.22 -6.71
C CYS A 196 9.21 -5.84 -7.31
N ILE A 197 8.55 -5.56 -8.44
CA ILE A 197 8.48 -4.22 -9.04
C ILE A 197 7.02 -3.77 -9.00
N ILE A 198 6.74 -2.71 -8.26
CA ILE A 198 5.38 -2.23 -8.06
C ILE A 198 5.28 -0.77 -8.49
N ASP A 199 4.55 -0.51 -9.55
CA ASP A 199 4.16 0.83 -10.03
C ASP A 199 2.65 0.98 -9.83
N SER A 200 2.26 1.67 -8.77
CA SER A 200 0.87 1.87 -8.35
C SER A 200 0.41 3.30 -8.57
N SER A 201 -0.88 3.50 -8.73
CA SER A 201 -1.46 4.85 -8.81
C SER A 201 -1.80 5.45 -7.44
N ASP A 202 -1.86 4.62 -6.41
CA ASP A 202 -2.01 5.00 -5.01
C ASP A 202 -0.85 4.37 -4.19
N ASP A 203 -1.06 3.76 -3.03
CA ASP A 203 0.00 3.15 -2.22
C ASP A 203 0.63 1.92 -2.91
N SER A 204 1.97 1.78 -2.89
CA SER A 204 2.59 0.58 -3.48
C SER A 204 2.44 -0.64 -2.58
N ILE A 205 2.75 -0.50 -1.30
CA ILE A 205 2.52 -1.53 -0.29
C ILE A 205 1.86 -0.87 0.92
N ALA A 206 0.67 -1.33 1.27
CA ALA A 206 -0.08 -0.89 2.43
C ALA A 206 -0.21 -2.02 3.46
N ILE A 207 0.32 -1.80 4.67
CA ILE A 207 0.15 -2.68 5.82
C ILE A 207 -0.96 -2.10 6.69
N ARG A 208 -2.03 -2.85 6.86
CA ARG A 208 -3.26 -2.39 7.47
C ARG A 208 -3.65 -3.27 8.65
N ALA A 209 -4.45 -2.74 9.54
CA ALA A 209 -5.06 -3.48 10.64
C ALA A 209 -6.50 -3.01 10.83
N SER A 210 -7.39 -3.37 9.91
CA SER A 210 -8.80 -2.97 9.92
C SER A 210 -9.50 -3.36 11.22
N GLY A 211 -9.01 -4.41 11.88
CA GLY A 211 -9.54 -4.91 13.14
C GLY A 211 -10.40 -6.17 12.93
N LYS A 212 -10.64 -6.87 14.01
CA LYS A 212 -11.29 -8.18 13.97
C LYS A 212 -12.77 -8.15 13.63
N ASP A 213 -13.43 -7.00 13.72
CA ASP A 213 -14.89 -6.89 13.53
C ASP A 213 -15.36 -7.25 12.12
N ARG A 214 -14.41 -7.40 11.18
CA ARG A 214 -14.66 -7.75 9.79
C ARG A 214 -14.04 -9.08 9.38
N LEU A 215 -13.63 -9.86 10.36
CA LEU A 215 -13.02 -11.18 10.23
C LEU A 215 -13.81 -12.18 11.06
N LEU A 216 -13.90 -13.42 10.62
CA LEU A 216 -14.57 -14.50 11.36
C LEU A 216 -13.59 -15.26 12.25
N HIS A 217 -12.35 -15.43 11.80
CA HIS A 217 -11.35 -16.29 12.44
C HIS A 217 -10.08 -15.55 12.88
N ALA A 218 -9.63 -14.57 12.11
CA ALA A 218 -8.44 -13.78 12.46
C ALA A 218 -8.74 -12.74 13.56
N ASP A 219 -7.69 -12.34 14.29
CA ASP A 219 -7.81 -11.48 15.47
C ASP A 219 -7.59 -9.98 15.21
N GLY A 220 -7.45 -9.60 13.94
CA GLY A 220 -7.26 -8.20 13.56
C GLY A 220 -5.84 -7.66 13.77
N ILE A 221 -4.84 -8.53 14.00
CA ILE A 221 -3.43 -8.17 14.12
C ILE A 221 -2.72 -8.41 12.79
N CYS A 222 -1.88 -7.44 12.37
CA CYS A 222 -1.00 -7.56 11.23
C CYS A 222 0.45 -7.64 11.71
N GLU A 223 1.09 -8.81 11.57
CA GLU A 223 2.40 -9.05 12.20
C GLU A 223 3.30 -10.02 11.41
N ASP A 224 4.60 -10.00 11.76
CA ASP A 224 5.62 -10.87 11.17
C ASP A 224 5.71 -10.69 9.64
N ILE A 225 5.92 -9.45 9.20
CA ILE A 225 5.97 -9.09 7.79
C ILE A 225 7.39 -8.69 7.39
N ALA A 226 7.92 -9.31 6.36
CA ALA A 226 9.19 -8.96 5.75
C ALA A 226 9.01 -8.53 4.30
N VAL A 227 9.41 -7.29 3.97
CA VAL A 227 9.44 -6.76 2.60
C VAL A 227 10.89 -6.46 2.23
N THR A 228 11.40 -7.04 1.16
CA THR A 228 12.80 -6.86 0.77
C THR A 228 13.03 -6.85 -0.74
N ASN A 229 14.13 -6.19 -1.19
CA ASN A 229 14.58 -6.18 -2.58
C ASN A 229 13.51 -5.69 -3.58
N CYS A 230 12.70 -4.71 -3.22
CA CYS A 230 11.63 -4.23 -4.08
C CYS A 230 11.92 -2.83 -4.65
N VAL A 231 11.42 -2.59 -5.86
CA VAL A 231 11.39 -1.28 -6.49
C VAL A 231 9.94 -0.80 -6.51
N LEU A 232 9.69 0.28 -5.76
CA LEU A 232 8.35 0.82 -5.54
C LEU A 232 8.23 2.20 -6.17
N ARG A 233 7.23 2.38 -7.00
CA ARG A 233 6.86 3.66 -7.60
C ARG A 233 5.39 3.90 -7.32
N SER A 234 5.10 4.96 -6.56
CA SER A 234 3.77 5.19 -6.01
C SER A 234 3.14 6.49 -6.50
N GLY A 235 1.83 6.54 -6.54
CA GLY A 235 1.07 7.78 -6.64
C GLY A 235 0.89 8.46 -5.27
N GLN A 236 0.90 7.69 -4.19
CA GLN A 236 0.76 8.15 -2.81
C GLN A 236 1.95 7.74 -1.96
N ALA A 237 1.93 6.59 -1.30
CA ALA A 237 3.02 6.15 -0.44
C ALA A 237 3.76 4.93 -1.00
N GLY A 238 5.08 4.97 -0.97
CA GLY A 238 5.89 3.79 -1.29
C GLY A 238 5.59 2.64 -0.35
N VAL A 239 5.68 2.89 0.95
CA VAL A 239 5.22 1.99 2.00
C VAL A 239 4.34 2.77 2.96
N ARG A 240 3.14 2.25 3.21
CA ARG A 240 2.19 2.79 4.17
C ARG A 240 1.91 1.79 5.29
N LEU A 241 1.95 2.24 6.53
CA LEU A 241 1.47 1.50 7.69
C LEU A 241 0.36 2.29 8.37
N GLY A 242 -0.68 1.60 8.80
CA GLY A 242 -1.82 2.22 9.46
C GLY A 242 -3.11 2.02 8.69
N VAL A 243 -4.11 2.81 9.02
CA VAL A 243 -5.52 2.58 8.70
C VAL A 243 -6.07 1.36 9.45
N GLY A 244 -7.05 1.60 10.29
CA GLY A 244 -7.72 0.54 11.04
C GLY A 244 -7.82 0.82 12.52
N ASN A 245 -8.19 -0.22 13.26
CA ASN A 245 -8.36 -0.19 14.71
C ASN A 245 -7.62 -1.33 15.43
N GLY A 246 -6.83 -2.11 14.68
CA GLY A 246 -6.04 -3.24 15.17
C GLY A 246 -4.62 -2.85 15.57
N LEU A 247 -3.69 -3.80 15.42
CA LEU A 247 -2.29 -3.65 15.75
C LEU A 247 -1.41 -4.11 14.58
N ILE A 248 -0.41 -3.30 14.22
CA ILE A 248 0.65 -3.62 13.26
C ILE A 248 1.96 -3.73 14.05
N ARG A 249 2.65 -4.86 13.92
CA ARG A 249 3.92 -5.05 14.63
C ARG A 249 4.87 -6.04 13.98
N HIS A 250 6.13 -6.08 14.44
CA HIS A 250 7.17 -6.99 13.98
C HIS A 250 7.33 -6.97 12.45
N CYS A 251 7.43 -5.77 11.86
CA CYS A 251 7.56 -5.63 10.41
C CYS A 251 8.95 -5.12 10.03
N THR A 252 9.54 -5.71 9.00
CA THR A 252 10.84 -5.30 8.46
C THR A 252 10.73 -4.95 6.99
N PHE A 253 11.25 -3.78 6.63
CA PHE A 253 11.34 -3.27 5.26
C PHE A 253 12.80 -3.00 4.93
N SER A 254 13.37 -3.72 3.99
CA SER A 254 14.80 -3.63 3.72
C SER A 254 15.14 -3.65 2.22
N ASN A 255 16.25 -2.99 1.85
CA ASN A 255 16.75 -2.98 0.48
C ASN A 255 15.69 -2.51 -0.53
N LEU A 256 15.01 -1.39 -0.23
CA LEU A 256 13.96 -0.85 -1.09
C LEU A 256 14.45 0.38 -1.85
N VAL A 257 14.01 0.48 -3.10
CA VAL A 257 14.09 1.72 -3.89
C VAL A 257 12.67 2.27 -4.02
N ILE A 258 12.40 3.40 -3.37
CA ILE A 258 11.10 4.08 -3.40
C ILE A 258 11.23 5.36 -4.21
N ARG A 259 10.38 5.56 -5.21
CA ARG A 259 10.46 6.71 -6.11
C ARG A 259 9.10 7.29 -6.49
N ASP A 260 9.11 8.57 -6.79
CA ASP A 260 8.03 9.33 -7.44
C ASP A 260 6.71 9.35 -6.64
N GLY A 261 6.77 9.05 -5.34
CA GLY A 261 5.62 9.07 -4.43
C GLY A 261 5.40 10.46 -3.82
N LYS A 262 4.20 10.68 -3.32
CA LYS A 262 3.93 11.79 -2.41
C LYS A 262 4.65 11.54 -1.08
N PHE A 263 4.52 10.34 -0.55
CA PHE A 263 5.22 9.87 0.64
C PHE A 263 6.21 8.75 0.27
N GLY A 264 7.38 8.77 0.90
CA GLY A 264 8.29 7.63 0.84
C GLY A 264 7.86 6.55 1.82
N ILE A 265 8.01 6.83 3.10
CA ILE A 265 7.55 6.04 4.24
C ILE A 265 6.44 6.82 4.92
N CYS A 266 5.26 6.21 5.07
CA CYS A 266 4.09 6.81 5.71
C CYS A 266 3.55 5.89 6.80
N MET A 267 3.66 6.28 8.06
CA MET A 267 3.02 5.61 9.18
C MET A 267 1.94 6.54 9.73
N LEU A 268 0.69 6.15 9.58
CA LEU A 268 -0.42 7.03 9.92
C LEU A 268 -1.46 6.28 10.73
N SER A 269 -1.40 6.46 12.05
CA SER A 269 -2.32 5.82 13.00
C SER A 269 -3.61 6.61 13.19
N THR A 270 -4.16 7.16 12.12
CA THR A 270 -5.46 7.83 12.19
C THR A 270 -6.59 6.85 11.91
N TYR A 271 -7.78 7.22 12.33
CA TYR A 271 -8.95 6.54 11.87
C TYR A 271 -9.96 7.54 11.28
N TYR A 272 -10.69 7.06 10.31
CA TYR A 272 -11.80 7.78 9.72
C TYR A 272 -13.09 7.33 10.41
N PRO A 273 -13.79 8.21 11.14
CA PRO A 273 -15.00 7.82 11.90
C PRO A 273 -16.06 7.15 11.03
N GLU A 274 -16.14 7.56 9.76
CA GLU A 274 -17.05 7.01 8.75
C GLU A 274 -16.67 5.60 8.27
N LEU A 275 -15.43 5.20 8.45
CA LEU A 275 -14.91 3.90 7.99
C LEU A 275 -14.91 2.82 9.08
N PHE A 276 -14.96 3.22 10.35
CA PHE A 276 -14.80 2.32 11.49
C PHE A 276 -15.90 2.51 12.51
N PRO A 277 -16.23 1.47 13.28
CA PRO A 277 -17.30 1.54 14.28
C PRO A 277 -17.05 2.61 15.33
N ALA A 278 -18.13 3.05 15.97
CA ALA A 278 -18.05 3.99 17.07
C ALA A 278 -17.14 3.43 18.18
N GLY A 279 -16.13 4.22 18.58
CA GLY A 279 -15.14 3.81 19.57
C GLY A 279 -13.80 3.33 18.99
N ALA A 280 -13.65 3.28 17.65
CA ALA A 280 -12.34 3.04 17.06
C ALA A 280 -11.32 4.11 17.50
N GLU A 281 -10.09 3.67 17.78
CA GLU A 281 -9.03 4.52 18.34
C GLU A 281 -7.83 4.71 17.38
N GLY A 282 -7.87 4.10 16.20
CA GLY A 282 -6.77 4.03 15.25
C GLY A 282 -5.96 2.74 15.35
N ALA A 283 -5.01 2.54 14.45
CA ALA A 283 -4.11 1.40 14.47
C ALA A 283 -2.93 1.65 15.41
N GLY A 284 -2.62 0.70 16.29
CA GLY A 284 -1.35 0.65 17.00
C GLY A 284 -0.23 0.21 16.04
N ILE A 285 0.96 0.80 16.16
CA ILE A 285 2.11 0.44 15.33
C ILE A 285 3.32 0.26 16.24
N SER A 286 3.96 -0.91 16.23
CA SER A 286 5.14 -1.15 17.06
C SER A 286 6.15 -2.10 16.43
N ASP A 287 7.40 -2.02 16.88
CA ASP A 287 8.49 -2.90 16.46
C ASP A 287 8.66 -2.95 14.93
N ILE A 288 8.90 -1.79 14.33
CA ILE A 288 9.06 -1.62 12.88
C ILE A 288 10.50 -1.24 12.55
N LEU A 289 11.09 -1.95 11.61
CA LEU A 289 12.44 -1.68 11.10
C LEU A 289 12.39 -1.32 9.61
N PHE A 290 12.94 -0.15 9.26
CA PHE A 290 13.31 0.21 7.88
C PHE A 290 14.83 0.28 7.75
N SER A 291 15.41 -0.43 6.79
CA SER A 291 16.86 -0.46 6.62
C SER A 291 17.33 -0.54 5.16
N ASN A 292 18.41 0.18 4.83
CA ASN A 292 19.01 0.17 3.49
C ASN A 292 18.06 0.63 2.40
N LEU A 293 17.50 1.83 2.52
CA LEU A 293 16.53 2.37 1.57
C LEU A 293 17.11 3.53 0.75
N HIS A 294 16.68 3.60 -0.50
CA HIS A 294 16.75 4.80 -1.31
C HIS A 294 15.34 5.39 -1.47
N VAL A 295 15.11 6.60 -0.94
CA VAL A 295 13.77 7.20 -0.86
C VAL A 295 13.74 8.53 -1.59
N ASN A 296 13.09 8.57 -2.74
CA ASN A 296 12.86 9.79 -3.52
C ASN A 296 11.35 10.07 -3.57
N ALA A 297 10.89 10.94 -2.71
CA ALA A 297 9.47 11.29 -2.57
C ALA A 297 9.32 12.75 -2.21
N GLN A 298 8.13 13.34 -2.38
CA GLN A 298 7.90 14.71 -1.96
C GLN A 298 8.13 14.85 -0.45
N ILE A 299 7.57 13.94 0.33
CA ILE A 299 7.71 13.83 1.78
C ILE A 299 8.43 12.50 2.06
N PRO A 300 9.74 12.52 2.36
CA PRO A 300 10.49 11.29 2.56
C PRO A 300 9.95 10.40 3.69
N ILE A 301 9.57 11.02 4.82
CA ILE A 301 9.15 10.31 6.03
C ILE A 301 7.97 11.05 6.67
N ASP A 302 6.88 10.35 6.91
CA ASP A 302 5.74 10.80 7.71
C ASP A 302 5.39 9.73 8.75
N ILE A 303 5.55 10.05 10.02
CA ILE A 303 5.14 9.17 11.13
C ILE A 303 4.24 10.00 12.04
N SER A 304 2.93 9.77 11.93
CA SER A 304 1.97 10.66 12.56
C SER A 304 0.81 9.90 13.22
N SER A 305 0.44 10.32 14.41
CA SER A 305 -0.78 9.86 15.07
C SER A 305 -2.02 10.66 14.64
N ASN A 306 -1.84 11.69 13.84
CA ASN A 306 -2.89 12.57 13.36
C ASN A 306 -2.58 13.15 11.99
N TRP A 307 -3.53 13.16 11.10
CA TRP A 307 -3.45 13.94 9.87
C TRP A 307 -3.73 15.40 10.20
N ALA A 308 -2.68 16.20 10.13
CA ALA A 308 -2.68 17.56 10.64
C ALA A 308 -3.76 18.50 10.07
N ASP A 309 -4.35 18.18 8.94
CA ASP A 309 -5.29 19.08 8.25
C ASP A 309 -6.73 18.62 8.23
N LYS A 310 -7.01 17.46 8.78
CA LYS A 310 -8.40 17.01 8.89
C LYS A 310 -8.78 17.00 10.36
N PRO A 311 -10.01 17.41 10.72
CA PRO A 311 -10.52 17.30 12.09
C PRO A 311 -10.83 15.83 12.42
N LEU A 312 -9.93 14.95 12.05
CA LEU A 312 -9.99 13.54 12.41
C LEU A 312 -9.69 13.41 13.88
N LYS A 313 -10.33 12.48 14.53
CA LYS A 313 -9.98 12.17 15.92
C LYS A 313 -8.54 11.69 15.94
N THR A 314 -7.73 12.32 16.75
CA THR A 314 -6.36 11.91 17.02
C THR A 314 -6.37 10.47 17.52
N SER A 315 -5.55 9.60 16.94
CA SER A 315 -5.40 8.25 17.43
C SER A 315 -4.92 8.27 18.90
N ARG A 316 -5.49 7.40 19.71
CA ARG A 316 -5.01 7.14 21.08
C ARG A 316 -4.02 5.98 21.12
N LYS A 317 -3.91 5.21 20.04
CA LYS A 317 -2.97 4.09 19.95
C LYS A 317 -1.55 4.60 19.85
N GLU A 318 -0.64 3.79 20.36
CA GLU A 318 0.79 4.11 20.32
C GLU A 318 1.41 3.77 18.96
N ILE A 319 2.41 4.59 18.59
CA ILE A 319 3.40 4.30 17.57
C ILE A 319 4.74 4.29 18.30
N CYS A 320 5.38 3.12 18.44
CA CYS A 320 6.60 3.00 19.24
C CYS A 320 7.54 1.87 18.73
N GLY A 321 8.79 1.89 19.18
CA GLY A 321 9.78 0.89 18.76
C GLY A 321 10.11 0.98 17.27
N ILE A 322 10.22 2.19 16.73
CA ILE A 322 10.43 2.41 15.30
C ILE A 322 11.91 2.71 15.02
N THR A 323 12.54 1.92 14.19
CA THR A 323 13.91 2.16 13.75
C THR A 323 13.97 2.39 12.24
N LEU A 324 14.58 3.51 11.86
CA LEU A 324 14.94 3.83 10.47
C LEU A 324 16.46 3.95 10.37
N GLN A 325 17.10 3.12 9.53
CA GLN A 325 18.56 3.12 9.41
C GLN A 325 19.06 3.01 7.97
N ASN A 326 20.20 3.66 7.69
CA ASN A 326 20.87 3.67 6.39
C ASN A 326 19.90 4.04 5.25
N ILE A 327 19.28 5.22 5.36
CA ILE A 327 18.37 5.74 4.36
C ILE A 327 19.01 6.93 3.64
N ARG A 328 18.97 6.90 2.32
CA ARG A 328 19.40 8.02 1.47
C ARG A 328 18.27 8.41 0.53
N GLY A 329 18.23 9.70 0.21
CA GLY A 329 17.25 10.15 -0.76
C GLY A 329 17.08 11.65 -0.82
N TYR A 330 16.00 12.06 -1.45
CA TYR A 330 15.63 13.47 -1.52
C TYR A 330 14.14 13.69 -1.28
N GLY A 331 13.81 14.94 -0.92
CA GLY A 331 12.44 15.41 -0.77
C GLY A 331 12.32 16.89 -1.11
N CYS A 332 11.09 17.36 -1.29
CA CYS A 332 10.77 18.77 -1.52
C CYS A 332 9.73 19.33 -0.53
N ARG A 333 9.33 18.52 0.45
CA ARG A 333 8.37 18.85 1.50
C ARG A 333 8.92 18.45 2.87
N THR A 334 8.28 18.95 3.91
CA THR A 334 8.63 18.64 5.30
C THR A 334 8.34 17.18 5.64
N SER A 335 9.33 16.46 6.15
CA SER A 335 9.09 15.18 6.86
C SER A 335 8.49 15.45 8.23
N ILE A 336 7.51 14.66 8.64
CA ILE A 336 6.73 14.88 9.86
C ILE A 336 6.92 13.72 10.85
N LEU A 337 7.19 14.06 12.10
CA LEU A 337 7.10 13.16 13.24
C LEU A 337 6.15 13.82 14.24
N GLN A 338 4.90 13.40 14.29
CA GLN A 338 3.90 14.09 15.09
C GLN A 338 3.04 13.13 15.91
N GLY A 339 3.25 13.16 17.21
CA GLY A 339 2.38 12.52 18.20
C GLY A 339 1.20 13.42 18.60
N ASN A 340 0.58 13.09 19.71
CA ASN A 340 -0.47 13.86 20.37
C ASN A 340 -0.03 14.36 21.75
N GLN A 341 -0.92 15.02 22.49
CA GLN A 341 -0.62 15.58 23.80
C GLN A 341 -0.24 14.51 24.85
N ASP A 342 -0.58 13.23 24.61
CA ASP A 342 -0.21 12.11 25.49
C ASP A 342 1.14 11.50 25.11
N PHE A 343 1.85 12.06 24.10
CA PHE A 343 3.13 11.58 23.58
C PHE A 343 3.07 10.13 23.11
N ASN A 344 2.01 9.79 22.38
CA ASN A 344 1.79 8.45 21.85
C ASN A 344 2.73 8.05 20.70
N LEU A 345 3.56 8.97 20.22
CA LEU A 345 4.66 8.69 19.30
C LEU A 345 5.97 8.73 20.09
N ARG A 346 6.57 7.55 20.34
CA ARG A 346 7.73 7.43 21.22
C ARG A 346 8.65 6.26 20.84
N ASP A 347 9.85 6.24 21.41
CA ASP A 347 10.88 5.22 21.16
C ASP A 347 11.19 5.11 19.65
N LEU A 348 11.74 6.21 19.10
CA LEU A 348 12.08 6.31 17.69
C LEU A 348 13.59 6.47 17.51
N THR A 349 14.18 5.65 16.68
CA THR A 349 15.60 5.73 16.32
C THR A 349 15.79 5.99 14.84
N PHE A 350 16.50 7.09 14.53
CA PHE A 350 16.93 7.45 13.19
C PHE A 350 18.45 7.40 13.13
N SER A 351 19.02 6.47 12.38
CA SER A 351 20.47 6.35 12.27
C SER A 351 20.93 6.31 10.81
N ASP A 352 22.02 7.04 10.52
CA ASP A 352 22.62 7.06 9.18
C ASP A 352 21.65 7.54 8.07
N ILE A 353 20.78 8.50 8.39
CA ILE A 353 19.84 9.08 7.45
C ILE A 353 20.51 10.25 6.71
N SER A 354 20.51 10.24 5.40
CA SER A 354 21.06 11.32 4.57
C SER A 354 20.03 11.78 3.55
N LEU A 355 19.41 12.94 3.79
CA LEU A 355 18.43 13.52 2.89
C LEU A 355 18.97 14.80 2.24
N GLU A 356 18.67 14.96 0.95
CA GLU A 356 18.85 16.17 0.18
C GLU A 356 17.49 16.81 -0.05
N ILE A 357 17.34 18.07 0.38
CA ILE A 357 16.07 18.78 0.29
C ILE A 357 16.16 19.79 -0.84
N THR A 358 15.18 19.78 -1.72
CA THR A 358 15.06 20.72 -2.83
C THR A 358 14.09 21.83 -2.45
N GLY A 359 14.36 23.05 -2.92
CA GLY A 359 13.44 24.18 -2.78
C GLY A 359 12.50 24.34 -3.96
N GLY A 360 12.65 23.48 -4.98
CA GLY A 360 12.00 23.62 -6.26
C GLY A 360 10.46 23.58 -6.23
N GLU A 361 9.89 23.94 -7.36
CA GLU A 361 8.45 23.83 -7.57
C GLU A 361 7.98 22.42 -7.25
N ASP A 362 6.85 22.35 -6.59
CA ASP A 362 6.20 21.10 -6.32
C ASP A 362 5.95 20.36 -7.63
N ILE A 363 6.62 19.26 -7.83
CA ILE A 363 6.11 18.26 -8.76
C ILE A 363 4.85 17.74 -8.08
N LEU A 364 3.79 18.53 -8.18
CA LEU A 364 2.47 18.14 -7.76
C LEU A 364 2.14 16.91 -8.59
N ASN A 365 1.83 15.82 -7.92
CA ASN A 365 1.08 14.78 -8.58
C ASN A 365 -0.22 15.46 -9.08
N PRO A 366 -0.44 15.61 -10.38
CA PRO A 366 -1.62 16.32 -10.88
C PRO A 366 -2.93 15.71 -10.39
N ASN A 367 -2.89 14.48 -9.88
CA ASN A 367 -4.03 13.74 -9.36
C ASN A 367 -4.26 13.94 -7.85
N HIS A 368 -3.33 14.61 -7.15
CA HIS A 368 -3.46 14.96 -5.74
C HIS A 368 -3.01 16.41 -5.52
N PRO A 369 -3.79 17.39 -5.96
CA PRO A 369 -3.39 18.79 -5.94
C PRO A 369 -3.24 19.38 -4.53
N SER A 370 -3.83 18.79 -3.52
CA SER A 370 -3.79 19.31 -2.16
C SER A 370 -2.84 18.49 -1.27
N VAL A 371 -1.59 18.93 -1.18
CA VAL A 371 -0.74 18.54 -0.06
C VAL A 371 -1.16 19.37 1.14
N PRO A 372 -1.44 18.76 2.30
CA PRO A 372 -1.78 19.47 3.51
C PRO A 372 -0.77 20.57 3.89
N ILE A 373 -1.24 21.69 4.43
CA ILE A 373 -0.42 22.85 4.78
C ILE A 373 0.69 22.48 5.77
N CYS A 374 0.48 21.49 6.64
CA CYS A 374 1.48 21.00 7.58
C CYS A 374 2.79 20.54 6.92
N TYR A 375 2.70 20.01 5.70
CA TYR A 375 3.90 19.62 4.93
C TYR A 375 4.60 20.77 4.23
N LEU A 376 4.16 22.01 4.45
CA LEU A 376 4.77 23.25 3.96
C LEU A 376 5.50 24.01 5.05
N ARG A 377 5.84 23.39 6.17
CA ARG A 377 6.60 24.05 7.24
C ARG A 377 7.99 24.44 6.74
N PRO A 378 8.58 25.53 7.26
CA PRO A 378 9.87 26.02 6.79
C PRO A 378 11.06 25.20 7.32
N CYS A 379 10.91 23.90 7.46
CA CYS A 379 11.94 22.96 7.92
C CYS A 379 11.88 21.63 7.19
N ALA A 380 13.02 20.94 7.11
CA ALA A 380 13.11 19.62 6.48
C ALA A 380 12.43 18.52 7.31
N PHE A 381 12.61 18.57 8.64
CA PHE A 381 11.88 17.75 9.60
C PHE A 381 11.13 18.63 10.60
N TYR A 382 9.88 18.28 10.85
CA TYR A 382 9.08 18.81 11.95
C TYR A 382 8.79 17.71 12.95
N ILE A 383 9.16 17.91 14.21
CA ILE A 383 9.09 16.94 15.29
C ILE A 383 8.26 17.54 16.42
N ALA A 384 7.10 16.97 16.69
CA ALA A 384 6.17 17.52 17.68
C ALA A 384 5.47 16.44 18.52
N TYR A 385 5.33 16.72 19.81
CA TYR A 385 4.63 15.85 20.75
C TYR A 385 5.15 14.41 20.75
N THR A 386 6.48 14.26 20.69
CA THR A 386 7.16 12.97 20.72
C THR A 386 7.91 12.76 22.03
N ALA A 387 8.20 11.52 22.38
CA ALA A 387 9.03 11.16 23.51
C ALA A 387 10.09 10.11 23.11
N ASP A 388 11.29 10.20 23.70
CA ASP A 388 12.39 9.26 23.47
C ASP A 388 12.69 9.10 21.97
N VAL A 389 13.25 10.15 21.37
CA VAL A 389 13.60 10.19 19.95
C VAL A 389 15.09 10.44 19.77
N LEU A 390 15.78 9.51 19.12
CA LEU A 390 17.20 9.59 18.84
C LEU A 390 17.47 9.78 17.34
N PHE A 391 18.20 10.84 16.99
CA PHE A 391 18.87 10.97 15.70
C PHE A 391 20.36 10.78 15.86
N ARG A 392 20.96 9.82 15.15
CA ARG A 392 22.40 9.53 15.19
C ARG A 392 22.99 9.51 13.78
N ASN A 393 24.11 10.23 13.58
CA ASN A 393 24.82 10.35 12.30
C ASN A 393 23.92 10.72 11.11
N CYS A 394 22.93 11.58 11.36
CA CYS A 394 22.00 12.05 10.33
C CYS A 394 22.48 13.32 9.65
N ARG A 395 22.15 13.47 8.37
CA ARG A 395 22.57 14.62 7.55
C ARG A 395 21.38 15.15 6.76
N ILE A 396 21.25 16.48 6.77
CA ILE A 396 20.36 17.22 5.87
C ILE A 396 21.21 18.16 5.04
N ARG A 397 21.05 18.11 3.74
CA ARG A 397 21.68 19.00 2.77
C ARG A 397 20.61 19.66 1.93
N TRP A 398 20.88 20.87 1.47
CA TRP A 398 20.03 21.63 0.59
C TRP A 398 20.62 21.57 -0.81
N LYS A 399 19.81 21.18 -1.78
CA LYS A 399 20.24 21.11 -3.18
C LYS A 399 20.23 22.50 -3.81
N ASP A 400 19.16 23.24 -3.53
CA ASP A 400 18.88 24.54 -4.15
C ASP A 400 18.77 25.63 -3.07
N GLU A 401 18.97 26.87 -3.46
CA GLU A 401 18.63 28.03 -2.65
C GLU A 401 17.11 28.24 -2.70
N SER A 402 16.50 28.46 -1.54
CA SER A 402 15.06 28.71 -1.47
C SER A 402 14.71 29.47 -0.21
N GLU A 403 13.95 30.55 -0.37
CA GLU A 403 13.41 31.32 0.75
C GLU A 403 12.38 30.58 1.59
N ARG A 404 11.90 29.47 1.08
CA ARG A 404 10.93 28.58 1.75
C ARG A 404 11.49 27.95 3.02
N TRP A 405 12.78 27.60 3.00
CA TRP A 405 13.42 26.87 4.07
C TRP A 405 14.14 27.82 5.03
N GLN A 406 13.84 27.72 6.32
CA GLN A 406 14.46 28.54 7.37
C GLN A 406 15.39 27.72 8.26
N GLN A 407 15.12 26.45 8.44
CA GLN A 407 15.89 25.56 9.31
C GLN A 407 15.79 24.09 8.88
N ALA A 408 16.73 23.27 9.34
CA ALA A 408 16.70 21.83 9.06
C ALA A 408 15.66 21.12 9.95
N ILE A 409 15.60 21.47 11.23
CA ILE A 409 14.74 20.82 12.22
C ILE A 409 13.84 21.86 12.87
N GLY A 410 12.53 21.66 12.83
CA GLY A 410 11.55 22.39 13.62
C GLY A 410 11.02 21.48 14.73
N THR A 411 10.87 22.00 15.94
CA THR A 411 10.46 21.20 17.09
C THR A 411 9.36 21.87 17.90
N GLU A 412 8.45 21.06 18.49
CA GLU A 412 7.41 21.54 19.38
C GLU A 412 7.06 20.48 20.43
N ASN A 413 7.10 20.85 21.72
CA ASN A 413 6.64 20.01 22.85
C ASN A 413 7.15 18.55 22.81
N ASN A 414 8.48 18.35 22.71
CA ASN A 414 9.05 17.00 22.73
C ASN A 414 9.67 16.70 24.11
N ARG A 415 9.72 15.42 24.47
CA ARG A 415 10.46 14.89 25.61
C ARG A 415 11.60 14.01 25.11
N ASP A 416 12.79 14.17 25.67
CA ASP A 416 13.96 13.32 25.39
C ASP A 416 14.27 13.21 23.88
N LEU A 417 14.33 14.36 23.19
CA LEU A 417 14.75 14.45 21.79
C LEU A 417 16.27 14.70 21.74
N VAL A 418 17.01 13.72 21.21
CA VAL A 418 18.48 13.69 21.23
C VAL A 418 19.05 13.65 19.81
N PHE A 419 20.06 14.47 19.54
CA PHE A 419 20.83 14.47 18.30
C PHE A 419 22.31 14.18 18.60
N THR A 420 22.85 13.09 18.03
CA THR A 420 24.25 12.70 18.19
C THR A 420 24.93 12.61 16.82
N ASP A 421 26.08 13.24 16.65
CA ASP A 421 26.88 13.24 15.43
C ASP A 421 26.14 13.68 14.16
N CYS A 422 25.08 14.46 14.32
CA CYS A 422 24.25 14.95 13.23
C CYS A 422 24.84 16.20 12.55
N ARG A 423 24.61 16.33 11.24
CA ARG A 423 25.05 17.47 10.43
C ARG A 423 23.83 18.05 9.68
N PHE A 424 23.26 19.09 10.23
CA PHE A 424 22.12 19.79 9.64
C PHE A 424 22.61 21.12 9.05
N ALA A 425 22.80 21.15 7.74
CA ALA A 425 23.18 22.37 7.05
C ALA A 425 22.07 23.43 7.20
N LEU A 426 22.44 24.69 7.36
CA LEU A 426 21.50 25.81 7.25
C LEU A 426 21.07 25.97 5.79
N PRO A 427 19.79 26.26 5.54
CA PRO A 427 19.35 26.61 4.20
C PRO A 427 20.15 27.84 3.68
N ARG A 428 20.49 27.82 2.41
CA ARG A 428 21.09 28.99 1.77
C ARG A 428 19.98 30.00 1.50
N ALA A 429 20.11 31.21 2.05
CA ALA A 429 19.26 32.33 1.66
C ALA A 429 19.53 32.63 0.19
N GLY A 430 18.51 32.74 -0.64
CA GLY A 430 18.66 33.26 -1.98
C GLY A 430 19.26 34.66 -1.87
N ASN A 431 20.37 34.88 -2.55
CA ASN A 431 20.91 36.25 -2.69
C ASN A 431 19.86 37.03 -3.47
N GLY A 432 19.02 37.79 -2.75
CA GLY A 432 18.15 38.78 -3.37
C GLY A 432 19.00 39.74 -4.18
N ASN A 433 18.93 39.61 -5.50
CA ASN A 433 19.37 40.66 -6.44
C ASN A 433 18.22 41.63 -6.64
#